data_4f77b6869e85dea06a3a2aecf3dde5aa
#
_entry.id   4f77b6869e85dea06a3a2aecf3dde5aa
#
_cell.length_a   1.000
_cell.length_b   1.000
_cell.length_c   1.000
_cell.angle_alpha   90.00
_cell.angle_beta   90.00
_cell.angle_gamma   90.00
#
_symmetry.space_group_name_H-M   'P 1'
#
loop_
_entity.id
_entity.type
_entity.pdbx_description
1 polymer ?
#
loop_
_entity_poly.entity_id
_entity_poly.type
_entity_poly.pdbx_seq_one_letter_code
_entity_poly.pdbx_strand_id
1 'polypeptide(L)'
;MLAGQRILVVEDEMLVLMAIEDMLTDLGCTSISAAATIDKALHLIETEPFDLVTLDLNLNGKQSYPVARMLTERGVPFAFSTGYGEHAIDQGFSGHPVLNKPYLPAEFVAVLAGLMASASPIQSA
;
A
#
# COMPACT_ATOMS: atom_id res chain seq x y z
N MET A 1 -14.32 8.15 -4.68
CA MET A 1 -13.98 6.75 -4.39
C MET A 1 -13.27 6.59 -3.06
N LEU A 2 -12.32 7.45 -2.76
CA LEU A 2 -11.50 7.29 -1.55
C LEU A 2 -11.80 8.31 -0.45
N ALA A 3 -12.93 8.99 -0.54
CA ALA A 3 -13.32 9.96 0.47
C ALA A 3 -13.46 9.26 1.84
N GLY A 4 -12.86 9.83 2.86
CA GLY A 4 -12.89 9.28 4.21
C GLY A 4 -11.89 8.16 4.47
N GLN A 5 -11.17 7.70 3.45
CA GLN A 5 -10.16 6.65 3.63
C GLN A 5 -8.84 7.25 4.11
N ARG A 6 -8.20 6.58 5.05
CA ARG A 6 -6.88 6.95 5.53
C ARG A 6 -5.88 5.99 4.91
N ILE A 7 -4.97 6.53 4.11
CA ILE A 7 -4.07 5.72 3.29
C ILE A 7 -2.63 6.01 3.63
N LEU A 8 -1.85 4.95 3.81
CA LEU A 8 -0.41 5.04 4.01
C LEU A 8 0.29 4.60 2.72
N VAL A 9 1.24 5.40 2.28
CA VAL A 9 2.10 5.07 1.14
C VAL A 9 3.50 4.82 1.66
N VAL A 10 4.01 3.61 1.50
CA VAL A 10 5.36 3.25 1.91
C VAL A 10 6.23 3.17 0.67
N GLU A 11 7.05 4.19 0.47
CA GLU A 11 7.82 4.38 -0.76
C GLU A 11 9.05 5.25 -0.47
N ASP A 12 10.23 4.81 -0.91
CA ASP A 12 11.46 5.55 -0.67
C ASP A 12 11.86 6.48 -1.82
N GLU A 13 11.25 6.33 -2.99
CA GLU A 13 11.54 7.19 -4.13
C GLU A 13 10.55 8.35 -4.18
N MET A 14 11.06 9.57 -4.03
CA MET A 14 10.21 10.76 -3.93
C MET A 14 9.29 10.94 -5.15
N LEU A 15 9.81 10.71 -6.35
CA LEU A 15 9.00 10.92 -7.55
C LEU A 15 7.87 9.92 -7.66
N VAL A 16 8.11 8.68 -7.23
CA VAL A 16 7.07 7.66 -7.21
C VAL A 16 6.03 8.00 -6.14
N LEU A 17 6.48 8.42 -4.97
CA LEU A 17 5.58 8.84 -3.90
C LEU A 17 4.66 9.97 -4.37
N MET A 18 5.21 10.99 -5.03
CA MET A 18 4.42 12.11 -5.52
C MET A 18 3.38 11.65 -6.54
N ALA A 19 3.76 10.73 -7.42
CA ALA A 19 2.82 10.20 -8.41
C ALA A 19 1.67 9.45 -7.74
N ILE A 20 1.97 8.66 -6.72
CA ILE A 20 0.93 7.95 -5.97
C ILE A 20 0.01 8.93 -5.25
N GLU A 21 0.59 9.95 -4.60
CA GLU A 21 -0.20 10.96 -3.91
C GLU A 21 -1.14 11.68 -4.85
N ASP A 22 -0.67 12.02 -6.05
CA ASP A 22 -1.51 12.66 -7.05
C ASP A 22 -2.67 11.79 -7.47
N MET A 23 -2.41 10.51 -7.71
CA MET A 23 -3.47 9.58 -8.09
C MET A 23 -4.50 9.40 -6.97
N LEU A 24 -4.04 9.33 -5.73
CA LEU A 24 -4.94 9.19 -4.59
C LEU A 24 -5.80 10.45 -4.41
N THR A 25 -5.19 11.61 -4.58
CA THR A 25 -5.90 12.88 -4.49
C THR A 25 -6.98 12.98 -5.57
N ASP A 26 -6.65 12.55 -6.79
CA ASP A 26 -7.61 12.54 -7.89
C ASP A 26 -8.81 11.63 -7.60
N LEU A 27 -8.60 10.59 -6.79
CA LEU A 27 -9.66 9.68 -6.39
C LEU A 27 -10.43 10.16 -5.15
N GLY A 28 -10.13 11.36 -4.67
CA GLY A 28 -10.86 11.97 -3.57
C GLY A 28 -10.27 11.74 -2.19
N CYS A 29 -9.07 11.14 -2.12
CA CYS A 29 -8.44 10.90 -0.83
C CYS A 29 -7.89 12.20 -0.25
N THR A 30 -8.21 12.48 1.01
CA THR A 30 -7.72 13.68 1.69
C THR A 30 -6.81 13.37 2.87
N SER A 31 -6.64 12.10 3.21
CA SER A 31 -5.79 11.70 4.34
C SER A 31 -4.74 10.72 3.84
N ILE A 32 -3.57 11.24 3.52
CA ILE A 32 -2.45 10.46 2.98
C ILE A 32 -1.25 10.66 3.90
N SER A 33 -0.68 9.55 4.36
CA SER A 33 0.57 9.56 5.12
C SER A 33 1.63 8.84 4.30
N ALA A 34 2.88 9.17 4.54
CA ALA A 34 3.99 8.59 3.80
C ALA A 34 5.08 8.12 4.74
N ALA A 35 5.72 7.01 4.38
CA ALA A 35 6.88 6.49 5.09
C ALA A 35 7.91 6.04 4.06
N ALA A 36 9.17 6.45 4.26
CA ALA A 36 10.25 6.12 3.34
C ALA A 36 11.13 4.98 3.83
N THR A 37 10.91 4.51 5.05
CA THR A 37 11.70 3.44 5.65
C THR A 37 10.80 2.42 6.33
N ILE A 38 11.35 1.24 6.54
CA ILE A 38 10.63 0.18 7.26
C ILE A 38 10.28 0.65 8.68
N ASP A 39 11.24 1.25 9.38
CA ASP A 39 11.02 1.68 10.77
C ASP A 39 9.91 2.73 10.87
N LYS A 40 9.91 3.70 9.96
CA LYS A 40 8.87 4.73 9.95
C LYS A 40 7.51 4.11 9.67
N ALA A 41 7.45 3.19 8.71
CA ALA A 41 6.20 2.52 8.36
C ALA A 41 5.66 1.74 9.56
N LEU A 42 6.51 0.96 10.22
CA LEU A 42 6.08 0.20 11.40
C LEU A 42 5.56 1.12 12.50
N HIS A 43 6.26 2.23 12.74
CA HIS A 43 5.83 3.19 13.76
C HIS A 43 4.45 3.77 13.44
N LEU A 44 4.24 4.19 12.20
CA LEU A 44 2.95 4.77 11.82
C LEU A 44 1.82 3.76 11.92
N ILE A 45 2.07 2.52 11.50
CA ILE A 45 1.04 1.47 11.56
C ILE A 45 0.68 1.15 13.01
N GLU A 46 1.64 1.22 13.92
CA GLU A 46 1.37 1.01 15.35
C GLU A 46 0.57 2.14 15.97
N THR A 47 0.78 3.36 15.52
CA THR A 47 0.26 4.54 16.22
C THR A 47 -0.96 5.17 15.58
N GLU A 48 -1.25 4.85 14.32
CA GLU A 48 -2.37 5.44 13.59
C GLU A 48 -3.16 4.37 12.86
N PRO A 49 -4.49 4.54 12.74
CA PRO A 49 -5.29 3.60 11.96
C PRO A 49 -5.22 3.96 10.47
N PHE A 50 -5.04 2.96 9.63
CA PHE A 50 -5.08 3.12 8.18
C PHE A 50 -6.10 2.17 7.59
N ASP A 51 -6.75 2.61 6.52
CA ASP A 51 -7.75 1.80 5.82
C ASP A 51 -7.14 1.03 4.66
N LEU A 52 -6.11 1.58 4.04
CA LEU A 52 -5.40 0.96 2.92
C LEU A 52 -3.94 1.35 2.97
N VAL A 53 -3.08 0.47 2.48
CA VAL A 53 -1.64 0.75 2.41
C VAL A 53 -1.11 0.30 1.05
N THR A 54 -0.27 1.13 0.42
CA THR A 54 0.56 0.68 -0.70
C THR A 54 1.97 0.51 -0.16
N LEU A 55 2.58 -0.62 -0.42
CA LEU A 55 3.83 -1.02 0.21
C LEU A 55 4.87 -1.40 -0.84
N ASP A 56 5.88 -0.56 -1.00
CA ASP A 56 7.00 -0.90 -1.87
C ASP A 56 7.69 -2.15 -1.32
N LEU A 57 7.88 -3.13 -2.17
CA LEU A 57 8.54 -4.38 -1.77
C LEU A 57 9.98 -4.14 -1.33
N ASN A 58 10.65 -3.19 -1.96
CA ASN A 58 12.06 -2.90 -1.70
C ASN A 58 12.20 -1.46 -1.21
N LEU A 59 12.64 -1.29 0.03
CA LEU A 59 12.85 0.02 0.65
C LEU A 59 14.33 0.17 0.98
N ASN A 60 15.03 1.01 0.22
CA ASN A 60 16.45 1.28 0.44
C ASN A 60 17.29 0.00 0.49
N GLY A 61 16.99 -0.94 -0.42
CA GLY A 61 17.72 -2.21 -0.50
C GLY A 61 17.24 -3.28 0.46
N LYS A 62 16.20 -3.01 1.25
CA LYS A 62 15.65 -3.99 2.21
C LYS A 62 14.25 -4.38 1.78
N GLN A 63 13.94 -5.65 1.90
CA GLN A 63 12.59 -6.13 1.60
C GLN A 63 11.64 -5.79 2.75
N SER A 64 10.46 -5.32 2.41
CA SER A 64 9.51 -4.75 3.36
C SER A 64 8.56 -5.78 3.99
N TYR A 65 8.92 -7.06 3.98
CA TYR A 65 8.08 -8.10 4.57
C TYR A 65 7.72 -7.88 6.03
N PRO A 66 8.59 -7.30 6.88
CA PRO A 66 8.17 -7.01 8.24
C PRO A 66 6.95 -6.10 8.31
N VAL A 67 6.86 -5.13 7.39
CA VAL A 67 5.70 -4.24 7.33
C VAL A 67 4.47 -5.03 6.88
N ALA A 68 4.63 -5.89 5.87
CA ALA A 68 3.54 -6.71 5.37
C ALA A 68 2.98 -7.62 6.47
N ARG A 69 3.85 -8.19 7.28
CA ARG A 69 3.43 -9.03 8.40
C ARG A 69 2.61 -8.26 9.42
N MET A 70 3.06 -7.06 9.78
CA MET A 70 2.31 -6.24 10.73
C MET A 70 0.94 -5.85 10.18
N LEU A 71 0.87 -5.49 8.90
CA LEU A 71 -0.40 -5.15 8.26
C LEU A 71 -1.36 -6.33 8.28
N THR A 72 -0.85 -7.53 8.00
CA THR A 72 -1.65 -8.74 8.03
C THR A 72 -2.19 -9.02 9.43
N GLU A 73 -1.34 -8.88 10.44
CA GLU A 73 -1.74 -9.09 11.84
C GLU A 73 -2.81 -8.12 12.27
N ARG A 74 -2.79 -6.91 11.74
CA ARG A 74 -3.77 -5.88 12.11
C ARG A 74 -4.98 -5.84 11.19
N GLY A 75 -5.02 -6.71 10.20
CA GLY A 75 -6.14 -6.78 9.28
C GLY A 75 -6.24 -5.57 8.34
N VAL A 76 -5.15 -4.89 8.06
CA VAL A 76 -5.14 -3.74 7.17
C VAL A 76 -4.86 -4.21 5.74
N PRO A 77 -5.77 -3.94 4.79
CA PRO A 77 -5.55 -4.35 3.41
C PRO A 77 -4.42 -3.54 2.77
N PHE A 78 -3.60 -4.22 1.98
CA PHE A 78 -2.47 -3.57 1.31
C PHE A 78 -2.14 -4.24 -0.01
N ALA A 79 -1.47 -3.49 -0.88
CA ALA A 79 -0.93 -4.02 -2.12
C ALA A 79 0.57 -3.77 -2.14
N PHE A 80 1.32 -4.74 -2.64
CA PHE A 80 2.75 -4.55 -2.88
C PHE A 80 2.95 -3.71 -4.13
N SER A 81 4.02 -2.93 -4.12
CA SER A 81 4.45 -2.17 -5.29
C SER A 81 5.84 -2.67 -5.67
N THR A 82 6.02 -3.05 -6.93
CA THR A 82 7.30 -3.61 -7.38
C THR A 82 7.79 -2.86 -8.61
N GLY A 83 9.11 -2.73 -8.72
CA GLY A 83 9.73 -2.11 -9.87
C GLY A 83 10.09 -3.11 -10.95
N TYR A 84 10.57 -2.58 -12.05
CA TYR A 84 11.05 -3.40 -13.15
C TYR A 84 12.22 -4.28 -12.67
N GLY A 85 12.15 -5.55 -13.01
CA GLY A 85 13.19 -6.49 -12.63
C GLY A 85 13.03 -7.14 -11.28
N GLU A 86 12.04 -6.73 -10.52
CA GLU A 86 11.76 -7.40 -9.27
C GLU A 86 11.00 -8.69 -9.52
N HIS A 87 11.25 -9.67 -8.68
CA HIS A 87 10.72 -11.01 -8.87
C HIS A 87 9.49 -11.27 -8.02
N ALA A 88 9.04 -12.51 -8.05
CA ALA A 88 7.83 -12.88 -7.35
C ALA A 88 7.89 -12.52 -5.87
N ILE A 89 6.75 -12.13 -5.35
CA ILE A 89 6.55 -11.89 -3.94
C ILE A 89 6.68 -13.22 -3.20
N ASP A 90 7.37 -13.21 -2.10
CA ASP A 90 7.71 -14.41 -1.35
C ASP A 90 7.19 -14.34 0.09
N GLN A 91 7.66 -15.21 0.95
CA GLN A 91 7.38 -15.25 2.40
C GLN A 91 5.88 -15.32 2.74
N GLY A 92 5.12 -16.04 1.91
CA GLY A 92 3.71 -16.26 2.19
C GLY A 92 2.78 -15.23 1.60
N PHE A 93 3.31 -14.28 0.83
CA PHE A 93 2.49 -13.23 0.24
C PHE A 93 2.31 -13.37 -1.27
N SER A 94 2.62 -14.50 -1.84
CA SER A 94 2.65 -14.67 -3.30
C SER A 94 1.31 -14.43 -3.98
N GLY A 95 0.20 -14.59 -3.28
CA GLY A 95 -1.12 -14.32 -3.83
C GLY A 95 -1.63 -12.91 -3.58
N HIS A 96 -0.81 -12.03 -3.04
CA HIS A 96 -1.24 -10.69 -2.67
C HIS A 96 -1.36 -9.77 -3.88
N PRO A 97 -2.23 -8.77 -3.83
CA PRO A 97 -2.32 -7.78 -4.92
C PRO A 97 -1.00 -7.06 -5.12
N VAL A 98 -0.66 -6.81 -6.37
CA VAL A 98 0.60 -6.18 -6.75
C VAL A 98 0.35 -5.04 -7.72
N LEU A 99 1.03 -3.92 -7.48
CA LEU A 99 1.08 -2.78 -8.39
C LEU A 99 2.47 -2.76 -9.03
N ASN A 100 2.51 -2.72 -10.36
CA ASN A 100 3.78 -2.68 -11.07
C ASN A 100 4.14 -1.24 -11.41
N LYS A 101 5.38 -0.87 -11.16
CA LYS A 101 5.89 0.46 -11.51
C LYS A 101 6.37 0.46 -12.97
N PRO A 102 6.16 1.53 -13.72
CA PRO A 102 5.34 2.69 -13.37
C PRO A 102 3.85 2.33 -13.38
N TYR A 103 3.09 2.99 -12.52
CA TYR A 103 1.68 2.67 -12.41
C TYR A 103 0.88 3.23 -13.57
N LEU A 104 -0.03 2.42 -14.09
CA LEU A 104 -1.06 2.91 -15.00
C LEU A 104 -2.28 3.26 -14.15
N PRO A 105 -2.89 4.43 -14.35
CA PRO A 105 -4.01 4.84 -13.50
C PRO A 105 -5.14 3.82 -13.42
N ALA A 106 -5.47 3.16 -14.52
CA ALA A 106 -6.54 2.16 -14.50
C ALA A 106 -6.18 0.95 -13.64
N GLU A 107 -4.93 0.50 -13.68
CA GLU A 107 -4.46 -0.61 -12.85
C GLU A 107 -4.47 -0.23 -11.38
N PHE A 108 -4.04 0.98 -11.09
CA PHE A 108 -4.01 1.50 -9.73
C PHE A 108 -5.41 1.51 -9.14
N VAL A 109 -6.36 2.07 -9.88
CA VAL A 109 -7.76 2.11 -9.44
C VAL A 109 -8.32 0.70 -9.22
N ALA A 110 -8.03 -0.22 -10.14
CA ALA A 110 -8.54 -1.58 -10.04
C ALA A 110 -8.02 -2.30 -8.78
N VAL A 111 -6.73 -2.13 -8.48
CA VAL A 111 -6.14 -2.76 -7.29
C VAL A 111 -6.72 -2.16 -6.03
N LEU A 112 -6.84 -0.83 -5.97
CA LEU A 112 -7.42 -0.18 -4.78
C LEU A 112 -8.88 -0.58 -4.58
N ALA A 113 -9.66 -0.65 -5.66
CA ALA A 113 -11.05 -1.08 -5.57
C ALA A 113 -11.15 -2.50 -5.03
N GLY A 114 -10.25 -3.39 -5.47
CA GLY A 114 -10.20 -4.75 -4.95
C GLY A 114 -9.86 -4.79 -3.47
N LEU A 115 -8.93 -3.96 -3.02
CA LEU A 115 -8.57 -3.89 -1.62
C LEU A 115 -9.74 -3.38 -0.76
N MET A 116 -10.45 -2.36 -1.24
CA MET A 116 -11.60 -1.84 -0.53
C MET A 116 -12.71 -2.88 -0.41
N ALA A 117 -12.93 -3.64 -1.48
CA ALA A 117 -13.93 -4.71 -1.45
C ALA A 117 -13.52 -5.82 -0.48
N SER A 118 -12.25 -6.18 -0.44
CA SER A 118 -11.75 -7.19 0.49
C SER A 118 -11.87 -6.76 1.95
N ALA A 119 -11.73 -5.45 2.18
CA ALA A 119 -11.83 -4.89 3.52
C ALA A 119 -13.28 -4.73 3.96
N SER A 120 -14.24 -4.92 3.07
CA SER A 120 -15.65 -4.75 3.37
C SER A 120 -16.05 -5.69 4.48
N PRO A 121 -16.59 -5.17 5.46
CA PRO A 121 -16.86 -5.98 6.63
C PRO A 121 -18.09 -6.79 6.51
N ILE A 122 -18.33 -6.90 5.79
CA ILE A 122 -19.12 -7.57 5.77
C ILE A 122 -19.21 -8.44 6.20
N GLN A 123 -18.69 -8.45 6.02
CA GLN A 123 -18.67 -9.24 6.30
C GLN A 123 -18.92 -9.47 7.47
N SER A 124 -19.00 -9.13 7.71
CA SER A 124 -19.20 -9.36 8.68
C SER A 124 -20.22 -9.71 9.12
N ALA A 125 -20.50 -9.91 8.74
CA ALA A 125 -21.47 -10.21 9.27
C ALA A 125 -21.97 -10.76 9.82
#